data_a5801a6d9d00f14e2c6a763ca3956670
#
_entry.id   a5801a6d9d00f14e2c6a763ca3956670
#
_cell.length_a   1.000
_cell.length_b   1.000
_cell.length_c   1.000
_cell.angle_alpha   90.00
_cell.angle_beta   90.00
_cell.angle_gamma   90.00
#
_symmetry.space_group_name_H-M   'P 1'
#
loop_
_entity.id
_entity.type
_entity.pdbx_description
1 polymer ?
#
loop_
_entity_poly.entity_id
_entity_poly.type
_entity_poly.pdbx_seq_one_letter_code
_entity_poly.pdbx_strand_id
1 'polypeptide(L)'
;MKKLTLTTLWHHLSKRRQKQFWLLLILMIIASLSEIISVGAVLPFLGIITAPEQVYQHPLMQPVIQILELTEPSQLILPLTIFFIVAALLAGSIRLTLLYVMTRLSFSTGADLSISIYRRTLYQEYEVHVSRNSSEVINSIITKTNTVIYGILTPALAFISSVILLIGIMGALFAINISVALSAFIGFGLLYWLVIRYTKIQLKDNSKIIADQSTQMLKSLQEGLGGIRDLLIDGSQQFYCKLYRSADLPLRRASGDNLFISGSPRFAMEAIGMTLIAGLAYVMTQ
;
A
#
# COMPACT_ATOMS: atom_id res chain seq x y z
N MET A 1 6.24 23.05 -14.94
CA MET A 1 5.44 21.82 -14.80
C MET A 1 4.40 22.03 -13.69
N LYS A 2 3.10 22.12 -14.01
CA LYS A 2 2.03 22.15 -13.00
C LYS A 2 2.10 20.85 -12.20
N LYS A 3 2.21 20.94 -10.88
CA LYS A 3 2.15 19.78 -9.98
C LYS A 3 0.87 19.00 -10.29
N LEU A 4 1.03 17.76 -10.75
CA LEU A 4 -0.09 16.83 -10.96
C LEU A 4 -0.64 16.50 -9.57
N THR A 5 -1.66 17.24 -9.14
CA THR A 5 -2.36 16.97 -7.90
C THR A 5 -3.42 15.90 -8.16
N LEU A 6 -3.70 15.03 -7.19
CA LEU A 6 -4.78 14.03 -7.25
C LEU A 6 -6.11 14.65 -7.69
N THR A 7 -6.35 15.92 -7.34
CA THR A 7 -7.51 16.70 -7.76
C THR A 7 -7.60 16.92 -9.26
N THR A 8 -6.46 17.17 -9.94
CA THR A 8 -6.43 17.32 -11.40
C THR A 8 -6.74 15.99 -12.11
N LEU A 9 -6.25 14.89 -11.57
CA LEU A 9 -6.53 13.55 -12.09
C LEU A 9 -8.01 13.20 -11.92
N TRP A 10 -8.62 13.56 -10.79
CA TRP A 10 -10.05 13.35 -10.53
C TRP A 10 -10.95 14.02 -11.57
N HIS A 11 -10.65 15.23 -11.99
CA HIS A 11 -11.43 15.95 -13.02
C HIS A 11 -11.33 15.34 -14.42
N HIS A 12 -10.26 14.57 -14.70
CA HIS A 12 -10.09 13.89 -15.97
C HIS A 12 -10.72 12.50 -16.01
N LEU A 13 -11.24 12.00 -14.86
CA LEU A 13 -11.92 10.71 -14.78
C LEU A 13 -13.35 10.80 -15.32
N SER A 14 -13.78 9.77 -16.04
CA SER A 14 -15.18 9.64 -16.47
C SER A 14 -16.11 9.54 -15.26
N LYS A 15 -17.36 10.03 -15.39
CA LYS A 15 -18.39 9.93 -14.34
C LYS A 15 -18.59 8.49 -13.84
N ARG A 16 -18.43 7.51 -14.74
CA ARG A 16 -18.50 6.09 -14.40
C ARG A 16 -17.38 5.70 -13.43
N ARG A 17 -16.14 6.15 -13.69
CA ARG A 17 -14.99 5.86 -12.79
C ARG A 17 -15.14 6.56 -11.46
N GLN A 18 -15.57 7.80 -11.45
CA GLN A 18 -15.86 8.52 -10.19
C GLN A 18 -16.85 7.74 -9.30
N LYS A 19 -17.95 7.21 -9.88
CA LYS A 19 -18.90 6.34 -9.14
C LYS A 19 -18.22 5.08 -8.59
N GLN A 20 -17.35 4.44 -9.37
CA GLN A 20 -16.61 3.25 -8.93
C GLN A 20 -15.64 3.57 -7.79
N PHE A 21 -14.98 4.73 -7.79
CA PHE A 21 -14.15 5.17 -6.67
C PHE A 21 -14.97 5.43 -5.39
N TRP A 22 -16.18 5.98 -5.51
CA TRP A 22 -17.08 6.13 -4.36
C TRP A 22 -17.52 4.77 -3.79
N LEU A 23 -17.89 3.83 -4.64
CA LEU A 23 -18.21 2.45 -4.21
C LEU A 23 -17.00 1.77 -3.56
N LEU A 24 -15.79 2.01 -4.07
CA LEU A 24 -14.57 1.51 -3.46
C LEU A 24 -14.36 2.10 -2.06
N LEU A 25 -14.63 3.38 -1.84
CA LEU A 25 -14.56 4.00 -0.50
C LEU A 25 -15.52 3.33 0.48
N ILE A 26 -16.76 3.05 0.04
CA ILE A 26 -17.73 2.30 0.86
C ILE A 26 -17.19 0.92 1.20
N LEU A 27 -16.61 0.21 0.22
CA LEU A 27 -16.01 -1.11 0.44
C LEU A 27 -14.81 -1.04 1.42
N MET A 28 -14.01 0.03 1.37
CA MET A 28 -12.92 0.26 2.33
C MET A 28 -13.44 0.43 3.75
N ILE A 29 -14.55 1.14 3.93
CA ILE A 29 -15.20 1.31 5.25
C ILE A 29 -15.74 -0.04 5.74
N ILE A 30 -16.41 -0.80 4.89
CA ILE A 30 -16.90 -2.14 5.24
C ILE A 30 -15.74 -3.07 5.62
N ALA A 31 -14.64 -3.03 4.87
CA ALA A 31 -13.45 -3.81 5.18
C ALA A 31 -12.84 -3.42 6.53
N SER A 32 -12.78 -2.12 6.84
CA SER A 32 -12.31 -1.62 8.13
C SER A 32 -13.20 -2.10 9.28
N LEU A 33 -14.51 -2.03 9.14
CA LEU A 33 -15.45 -2.50 10.17
C LEU A 33 -15.35 -4.03 10.37
N SER A 34 -15.24 -4.79 9.29
CA SER A 34 -15.09 -6.25 9.38
C SER A 34 -13.78 -6.66 10.06
N GLU A 35 -12.69 -5.93 9.82
CA GLU A 35 -11.40 -6.15 10.48
C GLU A 35 -11.50 -5.86 12.00
N ILE A 36 -12.16 -4.76 12.38
CA ILE A 36 -12.39 -4.41 13.79
C ILE A 36 -13.20 -5.50 14.50
N ILE A 37 -14.26 -6.00 13.86
CA ILE A 37 -15.08 -7.08 14.41
C ILE A 37 -14.24 -8.37 14.55
N SER A 38 -13.47 -8.73 13.54
CA SER A 38 -12.61 -9.91 13.56
C SER A 38 -11.56 -9.86 14.67
N VAL A 39 -10.86 -8.72 14.80
CA VAL A 39 -9.88 -8.51 15.87
C VAL A 39 -10.56 -8.47 17.23
N GLY A 40 -11.71 -7.79 17.35
CA GLY A 40 -12.50 -7.73 18.57
C GLY A 40 -13.03 -9.10 19.02
N ALA A 41 -13.34 -10.00 18.10
CA ALA A 41 -13.80 -11.36 18.40
C ALA A 41 -12.72 -12.26 19.03
N VAL A 42 -11.43 -11.89 18.90
CA VAL A 42 -10.32 -12.61 19.54
C VAL A 42 -10.45 -12.57 21.08
N LEU A 43 -10.85 -11.43 21.64
CA LEU A 43 -10.93 -11.26 23.10
C LEU A 43 -11.92 -12.21 23.75
N PRO A 44 -13.22 -12.28 23.36
CA PRO A 44 -14.16 -13.24 23.94
C PRO A 44 -13.78 -14.69 23.63
N PHE A 45 -13.19 -14.96 22.45
CA PHE A 45 -12.70 -16.30 22.10
C PHE A 45 -11.58 -16.77 23.02
N LEU A 46 -10.56 -15.95 23.25
CA LEU A 46 -9.48 -16.31 24.19
C LEU A 46 -9.99 -16.33 25.63
N GLY A 47 -10.86 -15.40 26.00
CA GLY A 47 -11.47 -15.32 27.33
C GLY A 47 -12.22 -16.59 27.70
N ILE A 48 -13.03 -17.17 26.79
CA ILE A 48 -13.79 -18.41 27.08
C ILE A 48 -12.87 -19.63 27.24
N ILE A 49 -11.71 -19.65 26.62
CA ILE A 49 -10.72 -20.73 26.78
C ILE A 49 -9.98 -20.63 28.11
N THR A 50 -9.64 -19.40 28.55
CA THR A 50 -8.80 -19.15 29.74
C THR A 50 -9.63 -18.99 31.03
N ALA A 51 -10.80 -18.36 30.96
CA ALA A 51 -11.66 -18.05 32.10
C ALA A 51 -13.15 -18.11 31.71
N PRO A 52 -13.71 -19.32 31.46
CA PRO A 52 -15.07 -19.47 30.91
C PRO A 52 -16.13 -18.85 31.81
N GLU A 53 -15.98 -18.91 33.12
CA GLU A 53 -16.95 -18.34 34.09
C GLU A 53 -17.07 -16.83 34.00
N GLN A 54 -15.93 -16.12 33.79
CA GLN A 54 -15.92 -14.67 33.68
C GLN A 54 -16.60 -14.19 32.41
N VAL A 55 -16.39 -14.90 31.29
CA VAL A 55 -17.04 -14.58 30.01
C VAL A 55 -18.54 -14.89 30.08
N TYR A 56 -18.94 -15.98 30.72
CA TYR A 56 -20.35 -16.36 30.90
C TYR A 56 -21.13 -15.32 31.72
N GLN A 57 -20.50 -14.72 32.74
CA GLN A 57 -21.12 -13.67 33.55
C GLN A 57 -21.11 -12.29 32.90
N HIS A 58 -20.40 -12.12 31.79
CA HIS A 58 -20.25 -10.80 31.16
C HIS A 58 -21.59 -10.32 30.54
N PRO A 59 -22.02 -9.07 30.80
CA PRO A 59 -23.31 -8.56 30.35
C PRO A 59 -23.53 -8.68 28.83
N LEU A 60 -22.50 -8.55 28.01
CA LEU A 60 -22.58 -8.67 26.56
C LEU A 60 -22.85 -10.11 26.07
N MET A 61 -22.62 -11.14 26.90
CA MET A 61 -22.87 -12.54 26.56
C MET A 61 -24.28 -12.99 26.94
N GLN A 62 -24.96 -12.27 27.82
CA GLN A 62 -26.31 -12.61 28.27
C GLN A 62 -27.32 -12.83 27.13
N PRO A 63 -27.38 -11.95 26.10
CA PRO A 63 -28.30 -12.19 24.96
C PRO A 63 -27.99 -13.47 24.20
N VAL A 64 -26.70 -13.81 24.05
CA VAL A 64 -26.26 -15.03 23.34
C VAL A 64 -26.65 -16.27 24.16
N ILE A 65 -26.43 -16.23 25.47
CA ILE A 65 -26.80 -17.30 26.42
C ILE A 65 -28.30 -17.56 26.40
N GLN A 66 -29.12 -16.51 26.42
CA GLN A 66 -30.55 -16.62 26.39
C GLN A 66 -31.09 -17.17 25.06
N ILE A 67 -30.57 -16.71 23.93
CA ILE A 67 -31.00 -17.17 22.59
C ILE A 67 -30.61 -18.63 22.35
N LEU A 68 -29.47 -19.08 22.87
CA LEU A 68 -28.98 -20.44 22.70
C LEU A 68 -29.32 -21.37 23.86
N GLU A 69 -30.08 -20.89 24.87
CA GLU A 69 -30.51 -21.62 26.07
C GLU A 69 -29.36 -22.36 26.77
N LEU A 70 -28.20 -21.70 26.86
CA LEU A 70 -26.98 -22.30 27.44
C LEU A 70 -27.08 -22.29 28.98
N THR A 71 -26.84 -23.45 29.58
CA THR A 71 -26.93 -23.65 31.04
C THR A 71 -25.56 -23.72 31.69
N GLU A 72 -24.51 -24.04 30.95
CA GLU A 72 -23.14 -24.18 31.45
C GLU A 72 -22.16 -23.28 30.70
N PRO A 73 -21.12 -22.73 31.40
CA PRO A 73 -20.09 -21.92 30.76
C PRO A 73 -19.33 -22.65 29.63
N SER A 74 -19.12 -23.94 29.77
CA SER A 74 -18.46 -24.81 28.79
C SER A 74 -19.18 -24.86 27.43
N GLN A 75 -20.49 -24.71 27.41
CA GLN A 75 -21.31 -24.73 26.20
C GLN A 75 -21.10 -23.48 25.33
N LEU A 76 -20.57 -22.38 25.87
CA LEU A 76 -20.26 -21.14 25.15
C LEU A 76 -19.01 -21.27 24.25
N ILE A 77 -18.15 -22.26 24.49
CA ILE A 77 -16.91 -22.45 23.73
C ILE A 77 -17.20 -22.64 22.23
N LEU A 78 -18.14 -23.53 21.90
CA LEU A 78 -18.46 -23.84 20.51
C LEU A 78 -19.06 -22.65 19.75
N PRO A 79 -20.10 -21.95 20.26
CA PRO A 79 -20.66 -20.77 19.60
C PRO A 79 -19.65 -19.65 19.39
N LEU A 80 -18.80 -19.33 20.39
CA LEU A 80 -17.80 -18.29 20.27
C LEU A 80 -16.67 -18.68 19.31
N THR A 81 -16.28 -19.96 19.27
CA THR A 81 -15.33 -20.46 18.29
C THR A 81 -15.87 -20.34 16.86
N ILE A 82 -17.12 -20.73 16.63
CA ILE A 82 -17.77 -20.61 15.32
C ILE A 82 -17.89 -19.14 14.94
N PHE A 83 -18.32 -18.27 15.85
CA PHE A 83 -18.41 -16.83 15.61
C PHE A 83 -17.03 -16.25 15.21
N PHE A 84 -15.97 -16.58 15.94
CA PHE A 84 -14.62 -16.13 15.63
C PHE A 84 -14.16 -16.62 14.24
N ILE A 85 -14.35 -17.91 13.93
CA ILE A 85 -14.00 -18.47 12.62
C ILE A 85 -14.75 -17.75 11.49
N VAL A 86 -16.07 -17.58 11.65
CA VAL A 86 -16.89 -16.89 10.64
C VAL A 86 -16.48 -15.43 10.49
N ALA A 87 -16.25 -14.71 11.59
CA ALA A 87 -15.80 -13.33 11.56
C ALA A 87 -14.44 -13.19 10.84
N ALA A 88 -13.48 -14.08 11.15
CA ALA A 88 -12.17 -14.09 10.52
C ALA A 88 -12.24 -14.40 9.01
N LEU A 89 -13.04 -15.40 8.62
CA LEU A 89 -13.23 -15.75 7.20
C LEU A 89 -13.94 -14.64 6.41
N LEU A 90 -14.95 -14.00 7.00
CA LEU A 90 -15.64 -12.87 6.39
C LEU A 90 -14.70 -11.67 6.22
N ALA A 91 -13.97 -11.31 7.26
CA ALA A 91 -12.99 -10.21 7.19
C ALA A 91 -11.91 -10.48 6.13
N GLY A 92 -11.36 -11.69 6.09
CA GLY A 92 -10.41 -12.11 5.08
C GLY A 92 -10.97 -12.04 3.66
N SER A 93 -12.20 -12.51 3.46
CA SER A 93 -12.88 -12.49 2.16
C SER A 93 -13.16 -11.06 1.68
N ILE A 94 -13.62 -10.18 2.57
CA ILE A 94 -13.87 -8.76 2.26
C ILE A 94 -12.54 -8.07 1.91
N ARG A 95 -11.46 -8.36 2.64
CA ARG A 95 -10.12 -7.80 2.38
C ARG A 95 -9.55 -8.25 1.04
N LEU A 96 -9.72 -9.51 0.67
CA LEU A 96 -9.34 -10.04 -0.64
C LEU A 96 -10.16 -9.37 -1.75
N THR A 97 -11.46 -9.21 -1.55
CA THR A 97 -12.34 -8.50 -2.48
C THR A 97 -11.92 -7.04 -2.65
N LEU A 98 -11.59 -6.35 -1.55
CA LEU A 98 -11.10 -4.99 -1.58
C LEU A 98 -9.80 -4.89 -2.40
N LEU A 99 -8.83 -5.77 -2.15
CA LEU A 99 -7.57 -5.82 -2.89
C LEU A 99 -7.82 -6.03 -4.39
N TYR A 100 -8.68 -6.97 -4.75
CA TYR A 100 -9.05 -7.22 -6.14
C TYR A 100 -9.68 -5.99 -6.81
N VAL A 101 -10.67 -5.37 -6.15
CA VAL A 101 -11.39 -4.20 -6.70
C VAL A 101 -10.44 -3.01 -6.83
N MET A 102 -9.60 -2.74 -5.82
CA MET A 102 -8.58 -1.68 -5.88
C MET A 102 -7.64 -1.86 -7.06
N THR A 103 -7.10 -3.05 -7.21
CA THR A 103 -6.18 -3.39 -8.31
C THR A 103 -6.91 -3.22 -9.64
N ARG A 104 -8.07 -3.83 -9.79
CA ARG A 104 -8.86 -3.78 -11.03
C ARG A 104 -9.24 -2.36 -11.43
N LEU A 105 -9.63 -1.53 -10.46
CA LEU A 105 -9.97 -0.12 -10.71
C LEU A 105 -8.76 0.72 -11.12
N SER A 106 -7.60 0.52 -10.48
CA SER A 106 -6.36 1.20 -10.83
C SER A 106 -5.95 0.94 -12.27
N PHE A 107 -5.93 -0.34 -12.67
CA PHE A 107 -5.55 -0.74 -14.04
C PHE A 107 -6.58 -0.32 -15.08
N SER A 108 -7.86 -0.42 -14.77
CA SER A 108 -8.92 0.04 -15.68
C SER A 108 -8.89 1.55 -15.87
N THR A 109 -8.56 2.31 -14.83
CA THR A 109 -8.37 3.77 -14.92
C THR A 109 -7.13 4.10 -15.74
N GLY A 110 -6.05 3.33 -15.60
CA GLY A 110 -4.87 3.44 -16.46
C GLY A 110 -5.16 3.18 -17.93
N ALA A 111 -5.96 2.16 -18.24
CA ALA A 111 -6.39 1.88 -19.62
C ALA A 111 -7.21 3.03 -20.22
N ASP A 112 -8.15 3.60 -19.45
CA ASP A 112 -8.95 4.76 -19.90
C ASP A 112 -8.05 6.00 -20.13
N LEU A 113 -7.02 6.17 -19.30
CA LEU A 113 -6.04 7.25 -19.45
C LEU A 113 -5.18 7.03 -20.70
N SER A 114 -4.68 5.82 -20.90
CA SER A 114 -3.86 5.45 -22.06
C SER A 114 -4.58 5.71 -23.37
N ILE A 115 -5.81 5.22 -23.52
CA ILE A 115 -6.60 5.46 -24.73
C ILE A 115 -6.94 6.94 -24.92
N SER A 116 -7.17 7.69 -23.84
CA SER A 116 -7.41 9.13 -23.90
C SER A 116 -6.18 9.88 -24.40
N ILE A 117 -4.99 9.53 -23.94
CA ILE A 117 -3.72 10.13 -24.38
C ILE A 117 -3.49 9.78 -25.85
N TYR A 118 -3.62 8.51 -26.22
CA TYR A 118 -3.43 8.05 -27.61
C TYR A 118 -4.37 8.76 -28.57
N ARG A 119 -5.67 8.84 -28.23
CA ARG A 119 -6.65 9.57 -29.02
C ARG A 119 -6.25 11.04 -29.20
N ARG A 120 -5.91 11.75 -28.12
CA ARG A 120 -5.47 13.15 -28.21
C ARG A 120 -4.21 13.32 -29.04
N THR A 121 -3.31 12.35 -29.01
CA THR A 121 -2.11 12.36 -29.86
C THR A 121 -2.49 12.23 -31.34
N LEU A 122 -3.36 11.27 -31.69
CA LEU A 122 -3.78 11.06 -33.08
C LEU A 122 -4.52 12.27 -33.71
N TYR A 123 -5.22 13.05 -32.91
CA TYR A 123 -5.97 14.22 -33.35
C TYR A 123 -5.14 15.53 -33.30
N GLN A 124 -3.82 15.44 -33.10
CA GLN A 124 -2.93 16.61 -33.23
C GLN A 124 -2.67 16.94 -34.71
N GLU A 125 -2.31 18.21 -34.97
CA GLU A 125 -1.95 18.68 -36.29
C GLU A 125 -0.70 17.96 -36.84
N TYR A 126 -0.63 17.79 -38.16
CA TYR A 126 0.46 17.05 -38.81
C TYR A 126 1.86 17.61 -38.48
N GLU A 127 1.97 18.94 -38.37
CA GLU A 127 3.23 19.62 -38.01
C GLU A 127 3.79 19.12 -36.65
N VAL A 128 2.90 18.85 -35.68
CA VAL A 128 3.28 18.34 -34.36
C VAL A 128 3.79 16.88 -34.47
N HIS A 129 3.22 16.12 -35.37
CA HIS A 129 3.67 14.74 -35.60
C HIS A 129 5.06 14.69 -36.27
N VAL A 130 5.31 15.55 -37.24
CA VAL A 130 6.60 15.62 -37.95
C VAL A 130 7.71 16.15 -37.03
N SER A 131 7.39 17.07 -36.13
CA SER A 131 8.35 17.66 -35.19
C SER A 131 8.75 16.75 -34.04
N ARG A 132 8.08 15.62 -33.82
CA ARG A 132 8.31 14.69 -32.73
C ARG A 132 8.80 13.34 -33.18
N ASN A 133 9.69 12.74 -32.38
CA ASN A 133 10.11 11.38 -32.59
C ASN A 133 8.98 10.41 -32.19
N SER A 134 8.50 9.59 -33.12
CA SER A 134 7.43 8.61 -32.88
C SER A 134 7.77 7.65 -31.74
N SER A 135 9.02 7.23 -31.60
CA SER A 135 9.48 6.36 -30.52
C SER A 135 9.35 7.01 -29.15
N GLU A 136 9.58 8.33 -29.05
CA GLU A 136 9.40 9.07 -27.80
C GLU A 136 7.92 9.18 -27.41
N VAL A 137 7.04 9.40 -28.39
CA VAL A 137 5.60 9.44 -28.18
C VAL A 137 5.08 8.08 -27.69
N ILE A 138 5.47 6.99 -28.35
CA ILE A 138 5.09 5.62 -27.97
C ILE A 138 5.55 5.31 -26.54
N ASN A 139 6.84 5.55 -26.26
CA ASN A 139 7.39 5.32 -24.92
C ASN A 139 6.68 6.18 -23.86
N SER A 140 6.37 7.43 -24.18
CA SER A 140 5.63 8.33 -23.28
C SER A 140 4.24 7.80 -22.95
N ILE A 141 3.50 7.27 -23.92
CA ILE A 141 2.16 6.73 -23.69
C ILE A 141 2.24 5.52 -22.77
N ILE A 142 3.14 4.57 -23.03
CA ILE A 142 3.26 3.33 -22.27
C ILE A 142 3.86 3.61 -20.88
N THR A 143 5.02 4.24 -20.83
CA THR A 143 5.78 4.41 -19.58
C THR A 143 5.09 5.38 -18.62
N LYS A 144 4.56 6.52 -19.12
CA LYS A 144 3.88 7.49 -18.25
C LYS A 144 2.55 6.94 -17.73
N THR A 145 1.82 6.16 -18.52
CA THR A 145 0.62 5.48 -18.03
C THR A 145 0.94 4.50 -16.91
N ASN A 146 1.96 3.66 -17.10
CA ASN A 146 2.41 2.74 -16.08
C ASN A 146 2.90 3.47 -14.80
N THR A 147 3.61 4.58 -14.95
CA THR A 147 4.03 5.42 -13.82
C THR A 147 2.83 5.97 -13.05
N VAL A 148 1.75 6.36 -13.73
CA VAL A 148 0.52 6.81 -13.05
C VAL A 148 -0.17 5.67 -12.31
N ILE A 149 -0.23 4.47 -12.91
CA ILE A 149 -0.86 3.30 -12.24
C ILE A 149 -0.06 2.89 -11.00
N TYR A 150 1.23 2.59 -11.17
CA TYR A 150 2.06 2.04 -10.10
C TYR A 150 2.60 3.07 -9.12
N GLY A 151 2.86 4.29 -9.60
CA GLY A 151 3.46 5.35 -8.78
C GLY A 151 2.46 6.29 -8.12
N ILE A 152 1.20 6.34 -8.60
CA ILE A 152 0.21 7.29 -8.08
C ILE A 152 -1.07 6.57 -7.65
N LEU A 153 -1.79 5.90 -8.57
CA LEU A 153 -3.11 5.34 -8.28
C LEU A 153 -3.08 4.24 -7.23
N THR A 154 -2.24 3.23 -7.45
CA THR A 154 -2.16 2.08 -6.53
C THR A 154 -1.70 2.49 -5.13
N PRO A 155 -0.60 3.27 -4.96
CA PRO A 155 -0.20 3.72 -3.62
C PRO A 155 -1.19 4.68 -2.97
N ALA A 156 -1.85 5.55 -3.74
CA ALA A 156 -2.85 6.46 -3.19
C ALA A 156 -4.07 5.72 -2.63
N LEU A 157 -4.58 4.71 -3.35
CA LEU A 157 -5.69 3.89 -2.87
C LEU A 157 -5.30 3.06 -1.66
N ALA A 158 -4.10 2.48 -1.65
CA ALA A 158 -3.57 1.76 -0.49
C ALA A 158 -3.44 2.67 0.73
N PHE A 159 -2.96 3.90 0.53
CA PHE A 159 -2.85 4.90 1.60
C PHE A 159 -4.23 5.27 2.16
N ILE A 160 -5.22 5.57 1.30
CA ILE A 160 -6.59 5.89 1.73
C ILE A 160 -7.19 4.72 2.53
N SER A 161 -7.04 3.49 2.03
CA SER A 161 -7.51 2.29 2.74
C SER A 161 -6.86 2.14 4.11
N SER A 162 -5.55 2.35 4.22
CA SER A 162 -4.83 2.29 5.50
C SER A 162 -5.25 3.38 6.48
N VAL A 163 -5.53 4.59 5.99
CA VAL A 163 -6.03 5.70 6.83
C VAL A 163 -7.43 5.40 7.36
N ILE A 164 -8.33 4.87 6.52
CA ILE A 164 -9.68 4.47 6.95
C ILE A 164 -9.59 3.38 8.02
N LEU A 165 -8.76 2.36 7.80
CA LEU A 165 -8.53 1.31 8.79
C LEU A 165 -7.96 1.85 10.10
N LEU A 166 -6.96 2.74 10.03
CA LEU A 166 -6.37 3.37 11.22
C LEU A 166 -7.41 4.16 12.01
N ILE A 167 -8.22 4.97 11.34
CA ILE A 167 -9.30 5.74 11.99
C ILE A 167 -10.30 4.79 12.65
N GLY A 168 -10.66 3.70 11.98
CA GLY A 168 -11.58 2.70 12.53
C GLY A 168 -11.03 2.02 13.78
N ILE A 169 -9.78 1.54 13.73
CA ILE A 169 -9.12 0.90 14.88
C ILE A 169 -8.97 1.90 16.04
N MET A 170 -8.53 3.13 15.75
CA MET A 170 -8.39 4.16 16.78
C MET A 170 -9.74 4.50 17.42
N GLY A 171 -10.80 4.64 16.60
CA GLY A 171 -12.15 4.85 17.10
C GLY A 171 -12.61 3.72 18.04
N ALA A 172 -12.37 2.47 17.67
CA ALA A 172 -12.69 1.32 18.52
C ALA A 172 -11.89 1.33 19.84
N LEU A 173 -10.59 1.64 19.78
CA LEU A 173 -9.74 1.75 20.99
C LEU A 173 -10.18 2.90 21.90
N PHE A 174 -10.51 4.06 21.34
CA PHE A 174 -11.02 5.19 22.12
C PHE A 174 -12.35 4.87 22.81
N ALA A 175 -13.20 4.07 22.20
CA ALA A 175 -14.46 3.62 22.80
C ALA A 175 -14.25 2.67 23.99
N ILE A 176 -13.14 1.90 24.00
CA ILE A 176 -12.81 0.96 25.08
C ILE A 176 -12.06 1.67 26.20
N ASN A 177 -10.95 2.34 25.89
CA ASN A 177 -10.12 3.02 26.89
C ASN A 177 -9.28 4.13 26.25
N ILE A 178 -9.60 5.38 26.60
CA ILE A 178 -8.95 6.58 26.07
C ILE A 178 -7.45 6.62 26.42
N SER A 179 -7.07 6.22 27.62
CA SER A 179 -5.67 6.27 28.07
C SER A 179 -4.80 5.29 27.30
N VAL A 180 -5.30 4.06 27.07
CA VAL A 180 -4.60 3.05 26.28
C VAL A 180 -4.50 3.48 24.82
N ALA A 181 -5.58 4.02 24.25
CA ALA A 181 -5.59 4.51 22.87
C ALA A 181 -4.59 5.65 22.67
N LEU A 182 -4.54 6.61 23.59
CA LEU A 182 -3.63 7.75 23.52
C LEU A 182 -2.17 7.33 23.68
N SER A 183 -1.87 6.45 24.61
CA SER A 183 -0.51 5.94 24.81
C SER A 183 -0.01 5.14 23.60
N ALA A 184 -0.85 4.31 23.02
CA ALA A 184 -0.54 3.58 21.79
C ALA A 184 -0.31 4.54 20.61
N PHE A 185 -1.20 5.53 20.43
CA PHE A 185 -1.08 6.51 19.34
C PHE A 185 0.20 7.33 19.43
N ILE A 186 0.51 7.83 20.64
CA ILE A 186 1.73 8.62 20.86
C ILE A 186 2.98 7.75 20.70
N GLY A 187 3.00 6.56 21.30
CA GLY A 187 4.13 5.65 21.25
C GLY A 187 4.46 5.21 19.82
N PHE A 188 3.49 4.64 19.11
CA PHE A 188 3.69 4.22 17.72
C PHE A 188 3.88 5.41 16.78
N GLY A 189 3.19 6.53 17.00
CA GLY A 189 3.33 7.74 16.21
C GLY A 189 4.75 8.33 16.29
N LEU A 190 5.33 8.37 17.47
CA LEU A 190 6.69 8.87 17.71
C LEU A 190 7.74 7.94 17.07
N LEU A 191 7.60 6.64 17.24
CA LEU A 191 8.47 5.65 16.61
C LEU A 191 8.41 5.77 15.08
N TYR A 192 7.21 5.87 14.51
CA TYR A 192 7.03 6.01 13.07
C TYR A 192 7.60 7.32 12.54
N TRP A 193 7.44 8.42 13.29
CA TRP A 193 8.03 9.72 12.96
C TRP A 193 9.55 9.66 12.91
N LEU A 194 10.20 8.99 13.89
CA LEU A 194 11.66 8.80 13.89
C LEU A 194 12.13 8.02 12.66
N VAL A 195 11.43 6.92 12.34
CA VAL A 195 11.73 6.10 11.16
C VAL A 195 11.60 6.93 9.87
N ILE A 196 10.49 7.67 9.71
CA ILE A 196 10.28 8.52 8.52
C ILE A 196 11.37 9.60 8.41
N ARG A 197 11.75 10.23 9.51
CA ARG A 197 12.79 11.27 9.51
C ARG A 197 14.13 10.72 9.01
N TYR A 198 14.49 9.53 9.45
CA TYR A 198 15.74 8.88 9.04
C TYR A 198 15.68 8.43 7.57
N THR A 199 14.62 7.75 7.17
CA THR A 199 14.46 7.21 5.81
C THR A 199 14.31 8.29 4.75
N LYS A 200 13.67 9.43 5.08
CA LYS A 200 13.47 10.54 4.13
C LYS A 200 14.78 11.12 3.59
N ILE A 201 15.83 11.17 4.40
CA ILE A 201 17.14 11.68 3.99
C ILE A 201 17.76 10.73 2.98
N GLN A 202 17.81 9.45 3.29
CA GLN A 202 18.37 8.42 2.40
C GLN A 202 17.61 8.31 1.07
N LEU A 203 16.26 8.34 1.10
CA LEU A 203 15.43 8.35 -0.10
C LEU A 203 15.71 9.55 -1.01
N LYS A 204 15.95 10.72 -0.43
CA LYS A 204 16.30 11.92 -1.20
C LYS A 204 17.65 11.78 -1.91
N ASP A 205 18.65 11.25 -1.24
CA ASP A 205 19.98 11.09 -1.80
C ASP A 205 20.00 9.99 -2.87
N ASN A 206 19.37 8.87 -2.62
CA ASN A 206 19.17 7.81 -3.60
C ASN A 206 18.41 8.31 -4.84
N SER A 207 17.39 9.15 -4.65
CA SER A 207 16.62 9.71 -5.77
C SER A 207 17.46 10.60 -6.68
N LYS A 208 18.45 11.33 -6.15
CA LYS A 208 19.41 12.08 -6.96
C LYS A 208 20.31 11.15 -7.75
N ILE A 209 20.87 10.13 -7.08
CA ILE A 209 21.70 9.12 -7.75
C ILE A 209 20.93 8.46 -8.89
N ILE A 210 19.69 8.06 -8.66
CA ILE A 210 18.82 7.46 -9.67
C ILE A 210 18.63 8.40 -10.86
N ALA A 211 18.33 9.68 -10.63
CA ALA A 211 18.10 10.65 -11.70
C ALA A 211 19.38 10.89 -12.54
N ASP A 212 20.51 11.10 -11.88
CA ASP A 212 21.79 11.38 -12.52
C ASP A 212 22.30 10.15 -13.31
N GLN A 213 22.29 9.00 -12.67
CA GLN A 213 22.77 7.75 -13.29
C GLN A 213 21.85 7.25 -14.41
N SER A 214 20.52 7.47 -14.29
CA SER A 214 19.57 7.16 -15.38
C SER A 214 19.88 7.99 -16.63
N THR A 215 20.23 9.26 -16.46
CA THR A 215 20.62 10.14 -17.56
C THR A 215 21.93 9.68 -18.22
N GLN A 216 22.93 9.32 -17.41
CA GLN A 216 24.22 8.82 -17.91
C GLN A 216 24.06 7.46 -18.62
N MET A 217 23.24 6.56 -18.08
CA MET A 217 22.93 5.28 -18.69
C MET A 217 22.28 5.46 -20.06
N LEU A 218 21.28 6.34 -20.18
CA LEU A 218 20.62 6.66 -21.46
C LEU A 218 21.63 7.24 -22.48
N LYS A 219 22.48 8.14 -22.02
CA LYS A 219 23.52 8.75 -22.87
C LYS A 219 24.47 7.70 -23.40
N SER A 220 24.98 6.80 -22.55
CA SER A 220 25.89 5.71 -22.97
C SER A 220 25.25 4.76 -23.98
N LEU A 221 23.94 4.48 -23.84
CA LEU A 221 23.18 3.67 -24.82
C LEU A 221 23.01 4.40 -26.14
N GLN A 222 22.68 5.70 -26.11
CA GLN A 222 22.53 6.50 -27.32
C GLN A 222 23.84 6.64 -28.10
N GLU A 223 24.95 6.87 -27.39
CA GLU A 223 26.27 6.96 -28.00
C GLU A 223 26.72 5.61 -28.56
N GLY A 224 26.58 4.52 -27.80
CA GLY A 224 27.00 3.19 -28.23
C GLY A 224 26.19 2.65 -29.40
N LEU A 225 24.84 2.79 -29.34
CA LEU A 225 23.96 2.29 -30.40
C LEU A 225 23.88 3.25 -31.59
N GLY A 226 23.98 4.55 -31.35
CA GLY A 226 23.98 5.56 -32.41
C GLY A 226 25.25 5.52 -33.27
N GLY A 227 26.39 5.22 -32.67
CA GLY A 227 27.67 5.03 -33.37
C GLY A 227 28.06 3.57 -33.59
N ILE A 228 27.08 2.66 -33.69
CA ILE A 228 27.33 1.19 -33.72
C ILE A 228 28.29 0.77 -34.82
N ARG A 229 28.24 1.40 -35.98
CA ARG A 229 29.14 1.11 -37.09
C ARG A 229 30.59 1.38 -36.74
N ASP A 230 30.87 2.54 -36.21
CA ASP A 230 32.23 2.99 -35.84
C ASP A 230 32.75 2.15 -34.66
N LEU A 231 31.86 1.89 -33.69
CA LEU A 231 32.14 1.03 -32.55
C LEU A 231 32.53 -0.40 -32.96
N LEU A 232 31.89 -0.97 -33.97
CA LEU A 232 32.23 -2.30 -34.50
C LEU A 232 33.54 -2.30 -35.27
N ILE A 233 33.86 -1.21 -36.01
CA ILE A 233 35.10 -1.05 -36.74
C ILE A 233 36.28 -0.90 -35.79
N ASP A 234 36.12 -0.07 -34.73
CA ASP A 234 37.17 0.21 -33.73
C ASP A 234 37.36 -0.91 -32.70
N GLY A 235 36.43 -1.87 -32.60
CA GLY A 235 36.47 -2.93 -31.61
C GLY A 235 36.27 -2.42 -30.16
N SER A 236 35.63 -1.26 -29.99
CA SER A 236 35.46 -0.57 -28.69
C SER A 236 34.26 -1.01 -27.85
N GLN A 237 33.67 -2.17 -28.15
CA GLN A 237 32.47 -2.71 -27.45
C GLN A 237 32.68 -2.80 -25.93
N GLN A 238 33.85 -3.27 -25.48
CA GLN A 238 34.13 -3.40 -24.06
C GLN A 238 34.16 -2.05 -23.33
N PHE A 239 34.62 -0.98 -23.99
CA PHE A 239 34.62 0.34 -23.42
C PHE A 239 33.21 0.82 -23.13
N TYR A 240 32.30 0.72 -24.11
CA TYR A 240 30.89 1.11 -23.94
C TYR A 240 30.14 0.22 -22.95
N CYS A 241 30.45 -1.08 -22.89
CA CYS A 241 29.92 -1.96 -21.85
C CYS A 241 30.35 -1.52 -20.43
N LYS A 242 31.62 -1.12 -20.26
CA LYS A 242 32.12 -0.59 -18.97
C LYS A 242 31.46 0.74 -18.63
N LEU A 243 31.32 1.63 -19.61
CA LEU A 243 30.67 2.93 -19.44
C LEU A 243 29.21 2.77 -19.02
N TYR A 244 28.47 1.90 -19.70
CA TYR A 244 27.10 1.56 -19.31
C TYR A 244 27.03 0.99 -17.90
N ARG A 245 27.87 0.00 -17.57
CA ARG A 245 27.90 -0.64 -16.26
C ARG A 245 28.23 0.33 -15.12
N SER A 246 29.10 1.30 -15.37
CA SER A 246 29.47 2.32 -14.37
C SER A 246 28.28 3.21 -13.97
N ALA A 247 27.32 3.41 -14.86
CA ALA A 247 26.10 4.14 -14.60
C ALA A 247 24.95 3.21 -14.07
N ASP A 248 24.79 2.02 -14.69
CA ASP A 248 23.69 1.10 -14.33
C ASP A 248 23.85 0.53 -12.92
N LEU A 249 25.05 0.18 -12.50
CA LEU A 249 25.27 -0.45 -11.19
C LEU A 249 24.88 0.46 -10.01
N PRO A 250 25.31 1.74 -9.93
CA PRO A 250 24.85 2.66 -8.90
C PRO A 250 23.34 2.93 -8.97
N LEU A 251 22.77 3.02 -10.19
CA LEU A 251 21.34 3.17 -10.41
C LEU A 251 20.56 2.01 -9.77
N ARG A 252 20.97 0.76 -10.06
CA ARG A 252 20.32 -0.44 -9.53
C ARG A 252 20.46 -0.57 -8.03
N ARG A 253 21.63 -0.25 -7.49
CA ARG A 253 21.87 -0.23 -6.03
C ARG A 253 20.96 0.78 -5.35
N ALA A 254 20.94 2.03 -5.80
CA ALA A 254 20.09 3.07 -5.23
C ALA A 254 18.58 2.73 -5.35
N SER A 255 18.18 2.08 -6.45
CA SER A 255 16.79 1.60 -6.61
C SER A 255 16.47 0.46 -5.65
N GLY A 256 17.38 -0.48 -5.44
CA GLY A 256 17.25 -1.56 -4.47
C GLY A 256 17.17 -1.04 -3.03
N ASP A 257 18.05 -0.09 -2.69
CA ASP A 257 18.04 0.57 -1.38
C ASP A 257 16.71 1.30 -1.13
N ASN A 258 16.16 2.00 -2.14
CA ASN A 258 14.86 2.65 -2.03
C ASN A 258 13.74 1.63 -1.77
N LEU A 259 13.77 0.48 -2.43
CA LEU A 259 12.79 -0.58 -2.23
C LEU A 259 12.90 -1.16 -0.81
N PHE A 260 14.11 -1.42 -0.34
CA PHE A 260 14.37 -1.88 1.03
C PHE A 260 13.92 -0.85 2.07
N ILE A 261 14.31 0.41 1.92
CA ILE A 261 13.95 1.51 2.84
C ILE A 261 12.43 1.70 2.89
N SER A 262 11.72 1.55 1.78
CA SER A 262 10.25 1.67 1.75
C SER A 262 9.53 0.50 2.41
N GLY A 263 10.11 -0.70 2.38
CA GLY A 263 9.52 -1.92 2.94
C GLY A 263 9.91 -2.22 4.38
N SER A 264 11.13 -1.87 4.77
CA SER A 264 11.72 -2.22 6.08
C SER A 264 10.97 -1.67 7.32
N PRO A 265 10.33 -0.46 7.30
CA PRO A 265 9.65 0.05 8.47
C PRO A 265 8.53 -0.85 8.98
N ARG A 266 7.84 -1.54 8.08
CA ARG A 266 6.77 -2.47 8.45
C ARG A 266 7.30 -3.59 9.35
N PHE A 267 8.38 -4.24 8.97
CA PHE A 267 8.96 -5.37 9.72
C PHE A 267 9.55 -4.92 11.05
N ALA A 268 10.19 -3.75 11.08
CA ALA A 268 10.70 -3.17 12.31
C ALA A 268 9.57 -2.86 13.31
N MET A 269 8.46 -2.27 12.84
CA MET A 269 7.32 -1.96 13.69
C MET A 269 6.59 -3.22 14.18
N GLU A 270 6.52 -4.28 13.38
CA GLU A 270 5.96 -5.57 13.77
C GLU A 270 6.79 -6.21 14.90
N ALA A 271 8.12 -6.24 14.75
CA ALA A 271 9.01 -6.76 15.79
C ALA A 271 8.92 -5.95 17.10
N ILE A 272 8.92 -4.63 17.03
CA ILE A 272 8.76 -3.75 18.20
C ILE A 272 7.38 -3.97 18.85
N GLY A 273 6.32 -4.06 18.07
CA GLY A 273 4.97 -4.30 18.55
C GLY A 273 4.85 -5.62 19.32
N MET A 274 5.38 -6.71 18.76
CA MET A 274 5.39 -8.02 19.44
C MET A 274 6.21 -7.99 20.73
N THR A 275 7.36 -7.32 20.73
CA THR A 275 8.21 -7.18 21.91
C THR A 275 7.51 -6.39 23.01
N LEU A 276 6.81 -5.31 22.67
CA LEU A 276 6.03 -4.51 23.62
C LEU A 276 4.87 -5.32 24.21
N ILE A 277 4.13 -6.08 23.38
CA ILE A 277 3.03 -6.95 23.85
C ILE A 277 3.56 -7.99 24.83
N ALA A 278 4.67 -8.66 24.49
CA ALA A 278 5.29 -9.66 25.37
C ALA A 278 5.77 -9.05 26.70
N GLY A 279 6.38 -7.85 26.63
CA GLY A 279 6.82 -7.11 27.83
C GLY A 279 5.66 -6.69 28.73
N LEU A 280 4.57 -6.18 28.14
CA LEU A 280 3.37 -5.83 28.89
C LEU A 280 2.71 -7.05 29.54
N ALA A 281 2.61 -8.16 28.80
CA ALA A 281 2.07 -9.42 29.34
C ALA A 281 2.88 -9.91 30.52
N TYR A 282 4.22 -9.84 30.45
CA TYR A 282 5.10 -10.23 31.55
C TYR A 282 4.89 -9.35 32.80
N VAL A 283 4.82 -8.02 32.61
CA VAL A 283 4.59 -7.07 33.75
C VAL A 283 3.21 -7.28 34.39
N MET A 284 2.19 -7.62 33.62
CA MET A 284 0.83 -7.86 34.14
C MET A 284 0.69 -9.22 34.86
N THR A 285 1.61 -10.14 34.69
CA THR A 285 1.61 -11.44 35.39
C THR A 285 2.40 -11.45 36.68
N GLN A 286 3.11 -10.36 37.00
CA GLN A 286 3.78 -10.14 38.30
C GLN A 286 2.91 -9.28 39.22
#